data_143286cda3cedd48ef9b93bb533588e9
#
_entry.id   143286cda3cedd48ef9b93bb533588e9
#
_cell.length_a   1.000
_cell.length_b   1.000
_cell.length_c   1.000
_cell.angle_alpha   90.00
_cell.angle_beta   90.00
_cell.angle_gamma   90.00
#
_symmetry.space_group_name_H-M   'P 1'
#
loop_
_entity.id
_entity.type
_entity.pdbx_description
1 polymer ?
#
loop_
_entity_poly.entity_id
_entity_poly.type
_entity_poly.pdbx_seq_one_letter_code
_entity_poly.pdbx_strand_id
1 'polypeptide(L)'
;MTDTTTLEPGEFFHEVWVEGVKKYFPGEPKASYIAPWADSPAWERESAAAVHQQVADFVRLSGGSTAKLSREQKGRFVALCWIAQIHKHFEDPKPSYVADWDDLPEWHRETDCDIFERIEQGG
;
A
#
# COMPACT_ATOMS: atom_id res chain seq x y z
N MET A 1 -19.16 19.76 10.77
CA MET A 1 -18.54 19.56 10.45
C MET A 1 -17.84 18.84 10.16
N THR A 2 -17.73 18.64 9.94
CA THR A 2 -17.15 18.17 9.56
C THR A 2 -16.24 17.59 9.28
N ASP A 3 -16.01 17.36 9.36
CA ASP A 3 -15.14 16.97 9.08
C ASP A 3 -14.55 16.44 8.51
N THR A 4 -14.69 16.55 8.57
CA THR A 4 -14.16 16.07 7.86
C THR A 4 -13.08 15.84 7.19
N THR A 5 -12.68 15.31 7.26
CA THR A 5 -11.40 15.09 6.64
C THR A 5 -11.30 13.67 6.15
N THR A 6 -12.05 13.42 5.11
CA THR A 6 -11.95 12.15 4.40
C THR A 6 -10.83 12.31 3.39
N LEU A 7 -9.75 11.55 3.58
CA LEU A 7 -8.65 11.55 2.63
C LEU A 7 -9.08 10.87 1.34
N GLU A 8 -8.51 11.29 0.22
CA GLU A 8 -8.70 10.57 -1.02
C GLU A 8 -8.04 9.18 -0.89
N PRO A 9 -8.54 8.18 -1.63
CA PRO A 9 -8.02 6.81 -1.50
C PRO A 9 -6.50 6.68 -1.61
N GLY A 10 -5.91 7.35 -2.59
CA GLY A 10 -4.45 7.29 -2.75
C GLY A 10 -3.72 7.93 -1.59
N GLU A 11 -4.24 9.04 -1.11
CA GLU A 11 -3.63 9.74 0.02
C GLU A 11 -3.73 8.90 1.29
N PHE A 12 -4.86 8.22 1.50
CA PHE A 12 -5.03 7.33 2.63
C PHE A 12 -4.01 6.19 2.58
N PHE A 13 -3.87 5.58 1.39
CA PHE A 13 -2.87 4.53 1.17
C PHE A 13 -1.47 5.03 1.57
N HIS A 14 -1.13 6.23 1.10
CA HIS A 14 0.17 6.83 1.37
C HIS A 14 0.39 7.07 2.86
N GLU A 15 -0.63 7.55 3.56
CA GLU A 15 -0.51 7.79 4.99
C GLU A 15 -0.24 6.51 5.76
N VAL A 16 -0.93 5.43 5.40
CA VAL A 16 -0.69 4.13 6.06
C VAL A 16 0.71 3.63 5.74
N TRP A 17 1.17 3.83 4.50
CA TRP A 17 2.54 3.49 4.11
C TRP A 17 3.56 4.22 4.99
N VAL A 18 3.40 5.54 5.13
CA VAL A 18 4.32 6.34 5.93
C VAL A 18 4.31 5.89 7.39
N GLU A 19 3.12 5.64 7.95
CA GLU A 19 3.01 5.14 9.32
C GLU A 19 3.74 3.82 9.48
N GLY A 20 3.57 2.91 8.53
CA GLY A 20 4.23 1.60 8.59
C GLY A 20 5.74 1.71 8.49
N VAL A 21 6.23 2.55 7.58
CA VAL A 21 7.67 2.77 7.45
C VAL A 21 8.25 3.27 8.77
N LYS A 22 7.59 4.26 9.37
CA LYS A 22 8.06 4.82 10.64
C LYS A 22 8.01 3.81 11.78
N LYS A 23 7.06 2.89 11.73
CA LYS A 23 6.86 1.90 12.79
C LYS A 23 7.82 0.71 12.67
N TYR A 24 8.04 0.24 11.46
CA TYR A 24 8.73 -1.03 11.24
C TYR A 24 10.15 -0.90 10.70
N PHE A 25 10.49 0.20 10.04
CA PHE A 25 11.80 0.32 9.41
C PHE A 25 12.90 0.34 10.48
N PRO A 26 13.91 -0.53 10.37
CA PRO A 26 14.99 -0.56 11.35
C PRO A 26 15.93 0.62 11.14
N GLY A 27 15.92 1.55 12.06
CA GLY A 27 16.77 2.73 12.00
C GLY A 27 16.10 3.89 11.29
N GLU A 28 16.88 4.70 10.62
CA GLU A 28 16.41 5.93 9.98
C GLU A 28 15.99 5.64 8.54
N PRO A 29 14.70 5.77 8.19
CA PRO A 29 14.27 5.51 6.83
C PRO A 29 14.73 6.63 5.88
N LYS A 30 14.86 6.28 4.59
CA LYS A 30 15.16 7.28 3.57
C LYS A 30 14.05 8.32 3.54
N ALA A 31 14.43 9.58 3.32
CA ALA A 31 13.46 10.66 3.26
C ALA A 31 12.36 10.40 2.20
N SER A 32 12.74 9.78 1.08
CA SER A 32 11.78 9.50 0.02
C SER A 32 10.70 8.50 0.44
N TYR A 33 10.98 7.66 1.43
CA TYR A 33 10.01 6.68 1.91
C TYR A 33 8.89 7.34 2.72
N ILE A 34 9.18 8.49 3.32
CA ILE A 34 8.22 9.17 4.19
C ILE A 34 7.92 10.59 3.71
N ALA A 35 8.17 10.86 2.42
CA ALA A 35 7.91 12.18 1.85
C ALA A 35 6.40 12.47 1.86
N PRO A 36 6.02 13.76 1.97
CA PRO A 36 4.61 14.13 1.94
C PRO A 36 3.93 13.72 0.64
N TRP A 37 2.63 13.47 0.74
CA TRP A 37 1.82 13.12 -0.43
C TRP A 37 1.98 14.12 -1.57
N ALA A 38 2.00 15.41 -1.23
CA ALA A 38 2.11 16.46 -2.24
C ALA A 38 3.41 16.38 -3.05
N ASP A 39 4.44 15.76 -2.48
CA ASP A 39 5.75 15.63 -3.15
C ASP A 39 5.88 14.33 -3.93
N SER A 40 4.88 13.47 -3.87
CA SER A 40 4.92 12.19 -4.59
C SER A 40 4.72 12.43 -6.08
N PRO A 41 5.48 11.72 -6.94
CA PRO A 41 5.29 11.86 -8.39
C PRO A 41 3.93 11.33 -8.82
N ALA A 42 3.47 11.77 -9.99
CA ALA A 42 2.15 11.41 -10.49
C ALA A 42 1.93 9.90 -10.58
N TRP A 43 2.94 9.15 -11.06
CA TRP A 43 2.79 7.70 -11.20
C TRP A 43 2.55 7.04 -9.84
N GLU A 44 3.21 7.54 -8.82
CA GLU A 44 3.09 6.97 -7.48
C GLU A 44 1.70 7.28 -6.90
N ARG A 45 1.21 8.49 -7.09
CA ARG A 45 -0.13 8.86 -6.63
C ARG A 45 -1.21 8.04 -7.34
N GLU A 46 -1.06 7.87 -8.66
CA GLU A 46 -2.00 7.05 -9.42
C GLU A 46 -1.98 5.59 -8.96
N SER A 47 -0.78 5.07 -8.71
CA SER A 47 -0.63 3.69 -8.26
C SER A 47 -1.23 3.48 -6.88
N ALA A 48 -1.00 4.43 -5.97
CA ALA A 48 -1.57 4.33 -4.63
C ALA A 48 -3.10 4.32 -4.68
N ALA A 49 -3.69 5.17 -5.52
CA ALA A 49 -5.13 5.22 -5.68
C ALA A 49 -5.66 3.91 -6.28
N ALA A 50 -4.95 3.38 -7.29
CA ALA A 50 -5.36 2.15 -7.94
C ALA A 50 -5.31 0.95 -7.00
N VAL A 51 -4.24 0.83 -6.21
CA VAL A 51 -4.12 -0.29 -5.28
C VAL A 51 -5.16 -0.18 -4.18
N HIS A 52 -5.41 1.02 -3.67
CA HIS A 52 -6.48 1.22 -2.68
C HIS A 52 -7.80 0.71 -3.24
N GLN A 53 -8.13 1.10 -4.48
CA GLN A 53 -9.38 0.70 -5.10
C GLN A 53 -9.46 -0.83 -5.29
N GLN A 54 -8.34 -1.44 -5.69
CA GLN A 54 -8.31 -2.90 -5.88
C GLN A 54 -8.55 -3.63 -4.56
N VAL A 55 -7.95 -3.16 -3.47
CA VAL A 55 -8.18 -3.76 -2.15
C VAL A 55 -9.62 -3.56 -1.73
N ALA A 56 -10.14 -2.33 -1.85
CA ALA A 56 -11.51 -2.02 -1.45
C ALA A 56 -12.51 -2.88 -2.23
N ASP A 57 -12.30 -3.02 -3.54
CA ASP A 57 -13.17 -3.85 -4.37
C ASP A 57 -13.09 -5.32 -3.97
N PHE A 58 -11.89 -5.81 -3.70
CA PHE A 58 -11.71 -7.20 -3.28
C PHE A 58 -12.46 -7.48 -1.98
N VAL A 59 -12.33 -6.59 -1.01
CA VAL A 59 -13.05 -6.72 0.26
C VAL A 59 -14.55 -6.71 0.02
N ARG A 60 -15.05 -5.76 -0.75
CA ARG A 60 -16.48 -5.62 -1.02
C ARG A 60 -17.04 -6.83 -1.78
N LEU A 61 -16.35 -7.23 -2.84
CA LEU A 61 -16.83 -8.32 -3.69
C LEU A 61 -16.75 -9.67 -2.99
N SER A 62 -15.89 -9.81 -2.00
CA SER A 62 -15.78 -11.05 -1.23
C SER A 62 -16.90 -11.20 -0.21
N GLY A 63 -17.72 -10.16 -0.02
CA GLY A 63 -18.80 -10.21 0.97
C GLY A 63 -18.30 -10.36 2.39
N GLY A 64 -17.11 -9.83 2.67
CA GLY A 64 -16.54 -9.90 4.00
C GLY A 64 -15.65 -11.12 4.23
N SER A 65 -15.52 -12.00 3.22
CA SER A 65 -14.71 -13.22 3.37
C SER A 65 -13.22 -12.95 3.54
N THR A 66 -12.77 -11.74 3.21
CA THR A 66 -11.37 -11.38 3.44
C THR A 66 -10.99 -11.44 4.91
N ALA A 67 -11.97 -11.36 5.81
CA ALA A 67 -11.70 -11.52 7.24
C ALA A 67 -11.09 -12.88 7.58
N LYS A 68 -11.29 -13.87 6.71
CA LYS A 68 -10.76 -15.21 6.90
C LYS A 68 -9.34 -15.39 6.36
N LEU A 69 -8.83 -14.40 5.63
CA LEU A 69 -7.48 -14.47 5.10
C LEU A 69 -6.47 -14.23 6.21
N SER A 70 -5.31 -14.88 6.08
CA SER A 70 -4.22 -14.61 7.01
C SER A 70 -3.65 -13.20 6.72
N ARG A 71 -2.97 -12.65 7.71
CA ARG A 71 -2.31 -11.37 7.54
C ARG A 71 -1.33 -11.40 6.36
N GLU A 72 -0.60 -12.52 6.23
CA GLU A 72 0.35 -12.66 5.13
C GLU A 72 -0.36 -12.66 3.77
N GLN A 73 -1.49 -13.35 3.66
CA GLN A 73 -2.25 -13.36 2.40
C GLN A 73 -2.70 -11.95 2.02
N LYS A 74 -3.12 -11.17 3.00
CA LYS A 74 -3.54 -9.80 2.76
C LYS A 74 -2.39 -8.95 2.27
N GLY A 75 -1.22 -9.08 2.91
CA GLY A 75 -0.04 -8.32 2.49
C GLY A 75 0.43 -8.71 1.09
N ARG A 76 0.40 -10.00 0.78
CA ARG A 76 0.78 -10.48 -0.56
C ARG A 76 -0.10 -9.87 -1.64
N PHE A 77 -1.38 -9.69 -1.36
CA PHE A 77 -2.29 -9.08 -2.33
C PHE A 77 -1.88 -7.63 -2.63
N VAL A 78 -1.59 -6.86 -1.58
CA VAL A 78 -1.16 -5.47 -1.77
C VAL A 78 0.15 -5.42 -2.56
N ALA A 79 1.11 -6.26 -2.21
CA ALA A 79 2.40 -6.28 -2.89
C ALA A 79 2.24 -6.61 -4.37
N LEU A 80 1.40 -7.59 -4.69
CA LEU A 80 1.19 -7.99 -6.08
C LEU A 80 0.51 -6.87 -6.89
N CYS A 81 -0.48 -6.22 -6.30
CA CYS A 81 -1.15 -5.10 -6.96
C CYS A 81 -0.17 -3.96 -7.23
N TRP A 82 0.75 -3.69 -6.28
CA TRP A 82 1.74 -2.64 -6.46
C TRP A 82 2.71 -3.00 -7.58
N ILE A 83 3.16 -4.25 -7.63
CA ILE A 83 4.06 -4.70 -8.71
C ILE A 83 3.41 -4.47 -10.08
N ALA A 84 2.11 -4.78 -10.19
CA ALA A 84 1.39 -4.57 -11.45
C ALA A 84 1.38 -3.09 -11.83
N GLN A 85 1.25 -2.20 -10.85
CA GLN A 85 1.30 -0.76 -11.12
C GLN A 85 2.69 -0.33 -11.57
N ILE A 86 3.72 -0.90 -10.97
CA ILE A 86 5.10 -0.59 -11.39
C ILE A 86 5.27 -0.96 -12.87
N HIS A 87 4.81 -2.14 -13.27
CA HIS A 87 4.92 -2.55 -14.67
C HIS A 87 4.08 -1.68 -15.61
N LYS A 88 2.99 -1.12 -15.09
CA LYS A 88 2.16 -0.22 -15.89
C LYS A 88 2.88 1.07 -16.23
N HIS A 89 3.67 1.58 -15.28
CA HIS A 89 4.29 2.90 -15.42
C HIS A 89 5.74 2.85 -15.87
N PHE A 90 6.41 1.71 -15.75
CA PHE A 90 7.83 1.57 -16.08
C PHE A 90 8.02 0.38 -17.02
N GLU A 91 8.71 0.62 -18.14
CA GLU A 91 8.97 -0.44 -19.09
C GLU A 91 10.02 -1.41 -18.57
N ASP A 92 11.01 -0.89 -17.85
CA ASP A 92 12.13 -1.70 -17.36
C ASP A 92 12.44 -1.30 -15.91
N PRO A 93 11.57 -1.68 -14.96
CA PRO A 93 11.76 -1.26 -13.58
C PRO A 93 12.94 -1.94 -12.91
N LYS A 94 13.47 -1.30 -11.87
CA LYS A 94 14.52 -1.92 -11.06
C LYS A 94 13.97 -3.21 -10.44
N PRO A 95 14.79 -4.27 -10.37
CA PRO A 95 14.34 -5.53 -9.79
C PRO A 95 13.74 -5.40 -8.38
N SER A 96 14.28 -4.48 -7.57
CA SER A 96 13.77 -4.28 -6.21
C SER A 96 12.35 -3.74 -6.18
N TYR A 97 11.90 -3.09 -7.26
CA TYR A 97 10.54 -2.55 -7.33
C TYR A 97 9.50 -3.63 -7.61
N VAL A 98 9.95 -4.77 -8.13
CA VAL A 98 9.06 -5.88 -8.52
C VAL A 98 9.45 -7.18 -7.83
N ALA A 99 10.08 -7.07 -6.66
CA ALA A 99 10.51 -8.24 -5.92
C ALA A 99 9.32 -9.03 -5.38
N ASP A 100 9.44 -10.35 -5.40
CA ASP A 100 8.42 -11.21 -4.84
C ASP A 100 8.30 -10.98 -3.33
N TRP A 101 7.15 -11.35 -2.79
CA TRP A 101 6.85 -11.19 -1.38
C TRP A 101 7.98 -11.72 -0.48
N ASP A 102 8.48 -12.90 -0.78
CA ASP A 102 9.49 -13.53 0.07
C ASP A 102 10.83 -12.79 0.03
N ASP A 103 11.04 -11.97 -1.00
CA ASP A 103 12.28 -11.20 -1.14
C ASP A 103 12.15 -9.78 -0.59
N LEU A 104 10.96 -9.39 -0.16
CA LEU A 104 10.76 -8.08 0.45
C LEU A 104 11.29 -8.10 1.89
N PRO A 105 11.86 -6.98 2.35
CA PRO A 105 12.28 -6.91 3.76
C PRO A 105 11.06 -6.93 4.67
N GLU A 106 11.28 -7.38 5.90
CA GLU A 106 10.18 -7.55 6.86
C GLU A 106 9.39 -6.25 7.07
N TRP A 107 10.07 -5.12 7.16
CA TRP A 107 9.38 -3.84 7.39
C TRP A 107 8.38 -3.54 6.26
N HIS A 108 8.74 -3.90 5.03
CA HIS A 108 7.88 -3.67 3.88
C HIS A 108 6.67 -4.61 3.93
N ARG A 109 6.92 -5.89 4.24
CA ARG A 109 5.83 -6.86 4.33
C ARG A 109 4.82 -6.48 5.40
N GLU A 110 5.31 -6.06 6.58
CA GLU A 110 4.41 -5.63 7.65
C GLU A 110 3.59 -4.42 7.26
N THR A 111 4.22 -3.48 6.55
CA THR A 111 3.53 -2.28 6.07
C THR A 111 2.43 -2.62 5.09
N ASP A 112 2.70 -3.53 4.16
CA ASP A 112 1.67 -3.96 3.19
C ASP A 112 0.50 -4.64 3.89
N CYS A 113 0.77 -5.44 4.92
CA CYS A 113 -0.30 -6.05 5.71
C CYS A 113 -1.16 -5.00 6.39
N ASP A 114 -0.52 -3.99 6.97
CA ASP A 114 -1.26 -2.89 7.62
C ASP A 114 -2.14 -2.15 6.63
N ILE A 115 -1.63 -1.92 5.41
CA ILE A 115 -2.38 -1.23 4.37
C ILE A 115 -3.68 -1.98 4.07
N PHE A 116 -3.59 -3.29 3.84
CA PHE A 116 -4.78 -4.07 3.55
C PHE A 116 -5.77 -3.99 4.71
N GLU A 117 -5.29 -4.22 5.93
CA GLU A 117 -6.17 -4.25 7.09
C GLU A 117 -6.84 -2.91 7.36
N ARG A 118 -6.13 -1.82 7.14
CA ARG A 118 -6.71 -0.49 7.33
C ARG A 118 -7.79 -0.21 6.30
N ILE A 119 -7.58 -0.60 5.05
CA ILE A 119 -8.59 -0.44 4.01
C ILE A 119 -9.78 -1.35 4.31
N GLU A 120 -9.51 -2.58 4.73
CA GLU A 120 -10.56 -3.55 5.11
C GLU A 120 -11.45 -3.01 6.22
N GLN A 121 -10.91 -2.22 7.12
CA GLN A 121 -11.65 -1.63 8.23
C GLN A 121 -12.47 -0.40 7.81
N GLY A 122 -12.45 -0.06 6.55
CA GLY A 122 -13.25 1.05 6.05
C GLY A 122 -12.47 2.32 5.80
N GLY A 123 -11.17 2.19 5.67
CA GLY A 123 -10.32 3.34 5.40
C GLY A 123 -10.24 3.73 3.94
#